data_d64a660fee1c6a481fc97ae7144f5b34
#
_entry.id   d64a660fee1c6a481fc97ae7144f5b34
#
_cell.length_a   1.000
_cell.length_b   1.000
_cell.length_c   1.000
_cell.angle_alpha   90.00
_cell.angle_beta   90.00
_cell.angle_gamma   90.00
#
_symmetry.space_group_name_H-M   'P 1'
#
loop_
_entity.id
_entity.type
_entity.pdbx_description
1 polymer ?
#
loop_
_entity_poly.entity_id
_entity_poly.type
_entity_poly.pdbx_seq_one_letter_code
_entity_poly.pdbx_strand_id
1 'polypeptide(L)'
;MIVPRVPALDPAARTALSDNGAVVLTGLPNSADSLPVAASLLFGTALRELFPHRTRRSVDGGVVGLHADSFDVVVDIGGKTVRRRHPDEDHVLVLLASQAPRGGESFVLDAHEFTDSLDAELRDFLRGTDVDLYGRWAQTRGLPATPRVGRHIEFTRTGRRITRRTDGVAALHRDPRTEHVTAMLSRFDAEVERVQRDLPRIRLTEGDLLVLDNYRCWHGRDAHEGARTVHIQTVRTDDA
;
A
#
# COMPACT_ATOMS: atom_id res chain seq x y z
N MET A 1 -0.82 -12.03 10.18
CA MET A 1 -0.56 -12.85 8.99
C MET A 1 0.93 -13.15 8.88
N ILE A 2 1.31 -14.40 8.56
CA ILE A 2 2.70 -14.77 8.25
C ILE A 2 2.84 -14.75 6.73
N VAL A 3 3.75 -13.92 6.21
CA VAL A 3 3.98 -13.81 4.76
C VAL A 3 4.91 -14.95 4.32
N PRO A 4 4.48 -15.82 3.38
CA PRO A 4 5.30 -16.91 2.89
C PRO A 4 6.53 -16.40 2.12
N ARG A 5 7.62 -17.18 2.17
CA ARG A 5 8.84 -16.99 1.38
C ARG A 5 8.95 -18.08 0.33
N VAL A 6 9.08 -17.70 -0.93
CA VAL A 6 9.08 -18.63 -2.06
C VAL A 6 10.18 -18.21 -3.05
N PRO A 7 10.95 -19.14 -3.65
CA PRO A 7 11.84 -18.79 -4.76
C PRO A 7 11.07 -18.14 -5.91
N ALA A 8 11.64 -17.09 -6.51
CA ALA A 8 10.94 -16.28 -7.53
C ALA A 8 10.51 -17.07 -8.78
N LEU A 9 11.25 -18.13 -9.13
CA LEU A 9 10.95 -18.98 -10.28
C LEU A 9 10.03 -20.17 -9.93
N ASP A 10 9.64 -20.32 -8.67
CA ASP A 10 8.74 -21.40 -8.24
C ASP A 10 7.30 -21.07 -8.65
N PRO A 11 6.59 -21.96 -9.35
CA PRO A 11 5.17 -21.79 -9.67
C PRO A 11 4.26 -21.52 -8.45
N ALA A 12 4.67 -22.00 -7.27
CA ALA A 12 3.96 -21.75 -6.01
C ALA A 12 3.89 -20.27 -5.62
N ALA A 13 4.73 -19.39 -6.20
CA ALA A 13 4.72 -17.96 -5.90
C ALA A 13 3.36 -17.29 -6.21
N ARG A 14 2.71 -17.66 -7.32
CA ARG A 14 1.38 -17.14 -7.69
C ARG A 14 0.31 -17.59 -6.70
N THR A 15 0.31 -18.86 -6.36
CA THR A 15 -0.63 -19.44 -5.38
C THR A 15 -0.43 -18.78 -4.02
N ALA A 16 0.83 -18.64 -3.57
CA ALA A 16 1.15 -17.99 -2.30
C ALA A 16 0.65 -16.53 -2.24
N LEU A 17 0.80 -15.76 -3.34
CA LEU A 17 0.27 -14.41 -3.43
C LEU A 17 -1.26 -14.40 -3.40
N SER A 18 -1.91 -15.25 -4.18
CA SER A 18 -3.37 -15.35 -4.24
C SER A 18 -3.98 -15.72 -2.89
N ASP A 19 -3.42 -16.73 -2.22
CA ASP A 19 -3.98 -17.25 -0.97
C ASP A 19 -3.76 -16.27 0.20
N ASN A 20 -2.59 -15.65 0.26
CA ASN A 20 -2.18 -14.82 1.40
C ASN A 20 -2.27 -13.31 1.15
N GLY A 21 -2.49 -12.86 -0.09
CA GLY A 21 -2.44 -11.44 -0.45
C GLY A 21 -1.03 -10.83 -0.41
N ALA A 22 -0.02 -11.59 0.06
CA ALA A 22 1.37 -11.16 0.11
C ALA A 22 2.32 -12.34 0.01
N VAL A 23 3.49 -12.12 -0.60
CA VAL A 23 4.58 -13.12 -0.70
C VAL A 23 5.94 -12.42 -0.73
N VAL A 24 6.95 -13.04 -0.14
CA VAL A 24 8.36 -12.65 -0.34
C VAL A 24 8.98 -13.58 -1.36
N LEU A 25 9.38 -13.04 -2.50
CA LEU A 25 10.16 -13.78 -3.51
C LEU A 25 11.64 -13.67 -3.20
N THR A 26 12.34 -14.79 -3.29
CA THR A 26 13.78 -14.89 -3.02
C THR A 26 14.55 -15.34 -4.26
N GLY A 27 15.88 -15.08 -4.28
CA GLY A 27 16.75 -15.54 -5.37
C GLY A 27 16.72 -14.67 -6.63
N LEU A 28 16.14 -13.47 -6.57
CA LEU A 28 16.23 -12.50 -7.65
C LEU A 28 17.58 -11.74 -7.59
N PRO A 29 18.11 -11.28 -8.75
CA PRO A 29 19.19 -10.32 -8.74
C PRO A 29 18.82 -9.06 -7.97
N ASN A 30 19.76 -8.50 -7.21
CA ASN A 30 19.57 -7.25 -6.47
C ASN A 30 19.67 -6.04 -7.41
N SER A 31 18.74 -5.93 -8.33
CA SER A 31 18.63 -4.86 -9.33
C SER A 31 17.18 -4.47 -9.54
N ALA A 32 16.94 -3.19 -9.82
CA ALA A 32 15.60 -2.70 -10.17
C ALA A 32 14.99 -3.41 -11.39
N ASP A 33 15.83 -3.96 -12.30
CA ASP A 33 15.39 -4.73 -13.46
C ASP A 33 14.69 -6.04 -13.08
N SER A 34 14.88 -6.52 -11.85
CA SER A 34 14.16 -7.69 -11.32
C SER A 34 12.68 -7.43 -11.12
N LEU A 35 12.25 -6.18 -10.96
CA LEU A 35 10.85 -5.82 -10.73
C LEU A 35 9.95 -6.18 -11.93
N PRO A 36 10.22 -5.71 -13.17
CA PRO A 36 9.38 -6.06 -14.31
C PRO A 36 9.46 -7.56 -14.64
N VAL A 37 10.60 -8.23 -14.38
CA VAL A 37 10.72 -9.66 -14.55
C VAL A 37 9.80 -10.41 -13.59
N ALA A 38 9.84 -10.07 -12.31
CA ALA A 38 8.96 -10.66 -11.30
C ALA A 38 7.48 -10.40 -11.60
N ALA A 39 7.12 -9.17 -11.99
CA ALA A 39 5.76 -8.85 -12.40
C ALA A 39 5.28 -9.72 -13.58
N SER A 40 6.12 -9.90 -14.59
CA SER A 40 5.80 -10.76 -15.74
C SER A 40 5.65 -12.24 -15.35
N LEU A 41 6.50 -12.73 -14.46
CA LEU A 41 6.42 -14.09 -13.93
C LEU A 41 5.14 -14.33 -13.10
N LEU A 42 4.76 -13.37 -12.27
CA LEU A 42 3.59 -13.49 -11.39
C LEU A 42 2.28 -13.33 -12.16
N PHE A 43 2.17 -12.32 -13.01
CA PHE A 43 0.90 -11.92 -13.59
C PHE A 43 0.73 -12.37 -15.05
N GLY A 44 1.82 -12.62 -15.78
CA GLY A 44 1.78 -13.12 -17.14
C GLY A 44 0.88 -12.28 -18.06
N THR A 45 -0.09 -12.92 -18.69
CA THR A 45 -1.04 -12.25 -19.60
C THR A 45 -2.07 -11.36 -18.89
N ALA A 46 -2.22 -11.48 -17.57
CA ALA A 46 -3.09 -10.61 -16.78
C ALA A 46 -2.44 -9.24 -16.51
N LEU A 47 -1.13 -9.10 -16.69
CA LEU A 47 -0.44 -7.81 -16.52
C LEU A 47 -0.88 -6.81 -17.58
N ARG A 48 -1.37 -5.65 -17.15
CA ARG A 48 -1.85 -4.57 -18.04
C ARG A 48 -0.93 -3.38 -18.07
N GLU A 49 -0.40 -3.00 -16.93
CA GLU A 49 0.43 -1.80 -16.83
C GLU A 49 1.53 -1.99 -15.79
N LEU A 50 2.73 -1.57 -16.14
CA LEU A 50 3.87 -1.39 -15.25
C LEU A 50 4.11 0.09 -15.09
N PHE A 51 3.92 0.62 -13.87
CA PHE A 51 4.27 1.99 -13.59
C PHE A 51 5.79 2.14 -13.44
N PRO A 52 6.36 3.31 -13.70
CA PRO A 52 7.78 3.54 -13.52
C PRO A 52 8.23 3.18 -12.09
N HIS A 53 9.31 2.41 -11.97
CA HIS A 53 9.84 2.09 -10.65
C HIS A 53 10.40 3.35 -9.96
N ARG A 54 10.34 3.34 -8.65
CA ARG A 54 10.83 4.41 -7.77
C ARG A 54 11.92 3.86 -6.87
N THR A 55 13.05 4.56 -6.78
CA THR A 55 14.06 4.25 -5.75
C THR A 55 13.81 5.14 -4.53
N ARG A 56 13.65 4.53 -3.37
CA ARG A 56 13.54 5.22 -2.08
C ARG A 56 14.80 4.93 -1.27
N ARG A 57 15.50 6.00 -0.95
CA ARG A 57 16.66 5.98 -0.05
C ARG A 57 16.29 6.75 1.20
N SER A 58 16.60 6.20 2.36
CA SER A 58 16.43 6.87 3.65
C SER A 58 17.62 6.59 4.55
N VAL A 59 17.91 7.53 5.44
CA VAL A 59 18.89 7.39 6.51
C VAL A 59 18.14 7.72 7.80
N ASP A 60 18.28 6.88 8.82
CA ASP A 60 17.61 7.05 10.12
C ASP A 60 16.11 7.34 9.98
N GLY A 61 15.43 6.49 9.23
CA GLY A 61 14.02 6.70 8.89
C GLY A 61 13.08 6.31 10.02
N GLY A 62 12.07 7.15 10.28
CA GLY A 62 10.97 6.84 11.22
C GLY A 62 10.08 5.69 10.77
N VAL A 63 9.13 5.33 11.60
CA VAL A 63 8.11 4.31 11.28
C VAL A 63 7.28 4.75 10.08
N VAL A 64 7.01 3.83 9.16
CA VAL A 64 5.98 3.97 8.15
C VAL A 64 4.80 3.09 8.57
N GLY A 65 3.71 3.72 8.97
CA GLY A 65 2.51 3.01 9.43
C GLY A 65 1.83 2.21 8.31
N LEU A 66 0.87 1.38 8.69
CA LEU A 66 0.07 0.59 7.74
C LEU A 66 -0.63 1.48 6.73
N HIS A 67 -0.42 1.20 5.44
CA HIS A 67 -1.04 1.92 4.32
C HIS A 67 -1.20 1.01 3.11
N ALA A 68 -2.12 1.37 2.23
CA ALA A 68 -2.13 0.91 0.85
C ALA A 68 -1.40 1.94 -0.01
N ASP A 69 -0.58 1.49 -0.95
CA ASP A 69 0.05 2.40 -1.88
C ASP A 69 -1.00 3.06 -2.77
N SER A 70 -0.85 4.35 -2.98
CA SER A 70 -1.62 5.09 -3.95
C SER A 70 -0.70 6.09 -4.63
N PHE A 71 -0.86 6.27 -5.92
CA PHE A 71 0.10 7.00 -6.72
C PHE A 71 -0.52 8.27 -7.31
N ASP A 72 0.16 9.41 -7.09
CA ASP A 72 -0.11 10.64 -7.81
C ASP A 72 0.92 10.83 -8.91
N VAL A 73 0.49 11.00 -10.16
CA VAL A 73 1.35 11.40 -11.24
C VAL A 73 1.42 12.92 -11.29
N VAL A 74 2.65 13.38 -11.26
CA VAL A 74 2.95 14.79 -11.53
C VAL A 74 3.19 14.94 -13.03
N VAL A 75 2.34 15.68 -13.71
CA VAL A 75 2.47 15.98 -15.12
C VAL A 75 2.58 17.49 -15.36
N ASP A 76 3.40 17.89 -16.32
CA ASP A 76 3.41 19.28 -16.78
C ASP A 76 2.34 19.47 -17.85
N ILE A 77 1.43 20.40 -17.66
CA ILE A 77 0.40 20.77 -18.64
C ILE A 77 0.52 22.28 -18.87
N GLY A 78 1.05 22.64 -20.03
CA GLY A 78 1.21 24.04 -20.42
C GLY A 78 2.08 24.84 -19.47
N GLY A 79 3.19 24.28 -19.01
CA GLY A 79 4.16 24.90 -18.08
C GLY A 79 3.67 24.96 -16.63
N LYS A 80 2.59 24.27 -16.30
CA LYS A 80 2.10 24.12 -14.93
C LYS A 80 2.20 22.69 -14.50
N THR A 81 2.88 22.47 -13.39
CA THR A 81 2.92 21.15 -12.73
C THR A 81 1.57 20.82 -12.13
N VAL A 82 0.91 19.81 -12.68
CA VAL A 82 -0.41 19.34 -12.23
C VAL A 82 -0.25 17.93 -11.68
N ARG A 83 -0.73 17.70 -10.47
CA ARG A 83 -0.91 16.34 -9.97
C ARG A 83 -2.21 15.77 -10.52
N ARG A 84 -2.08 14.64 -11.18
CA ARG A 84 -3.22 13.82 -11.58
C ARG A 84 -3.17 12.51 -10.83
N ARG A 85 -4.35 12.00 -10.52
CA ARG A 85 -4.49 10.66 -9.99
C ARG A 85 -4.17 9.63 -11.05
N HIS A 86 -3.44 8.61 -10.61
CA HIS A 86 -3.54 7.31 -11.24
C HIS A 86 -4.77 6.55 -10.73
N PRO A 87 -5.34 5.70 -11.57
CA PRO A 87 -6.18 4.61 -11.11
C PRO A 87 -5.42 3.82 -10.03
N ASP A 88 -6.14 3.23 -9.08
CA ASP A 88 -5.52 2.43 -8.05
C ASP A 88 -4.73 1.28 -8.69
N GLU A 89 -3.49 1.11 -8.26
CA GLU A 89 -2.66 -0.03 -8.61
C GLU A 89 -3.07 -1.20 -7.72
N ASP A 90 -3.28 -2.36 -8.31
CA ASP A 90 -3.75 -3.53 -7.57
C ASP A 90 -2.63 -4.37 -6.95
N HIS A 91 -1.37 -4.17 -7.38
CA HIS A 91 -0.22 -4.83 -6.73
C HIS A 91 0.96 -3.87 -6.57
N VAL A 92 1.72 -4.12 -5.50
CA VAL A 92 2.96 -3.39 -5.17
C VAL A 92 4.09 -4.38 -5.02
N LEU A 93 5.23 -4.07 -5.64
CA LEU A 93 6.47 -4.82 -5.60
C LEU A 93 7.54 -3.96 -4.91
N VAL A 94 8.11 -4.46 -3.80
CA VAL A 94 9.13 -3.77 -3.00
C VAL A 94 10.38 -4.63 -2.92
N LEU A 95 11.38 -4.32 -3.75
CA LEU A 95 12.69 -4.98 -3.75
C LEU A 95 13.62 -4.28 -2.76
N LEU A 96 14.18 -5.05 -1.83
CA LEU A 96 15.18 -4.53 -0.91
C LEU A 96 16.56 -4.51 -1.59
N ALA A 97 17.05 -3.31 -1.90
CA ALA A 97 18.37 -3.12 -2.51
C ALA A 97 19.49 -3.02 -1.46
N SER A 98 19.22 -2.40 -0.31
CA SER A 98 20.15 -2.34 0.81
C SER A 98 19.39 -2.23 2.12
N GLN A 99 19.72 -3.10 3.08
CA GLN A 99 19.09 -3.12 4.38
C GLN A 99 19.84 -2.23 5.37
N ALA A 100 19.08 -1.55 6.22
CA ALA A 100 19.65 -0.83 7.34
C ALA A 100 20.30 -1.79 8.34
N PRO A 101 21.40 -1.37 9.00
CA PRO A 101 22.09 -2.21 10.00
C PRO A 101 21.19 -2.56 11.21
N ARG A 102 20.25 -1.67 11.57
CA ARG A 102 19.29 -1.90 12.67
C ARG A 102 17.89 -1.45 12.26
N GLY A 103 16.86 -2.24 12.64
CA GLY A 103 15.47 -1.96 12.35
C GLY A 103 15.10 -2.11 10.87
N GLY A 104 14.00 -1.47 10.47
CA GLY A 104 13.53 -1.46 9.09
C GLY A 104 12.81 -2.75 8.67
N GLU A 105 12.37 -3.56 9.64
CA GLU A 105 11.52 -4.72 9.40
C GLU A 105 10.19 -4.26 8.79
N SER A 106 9.74 -4.99 7.77
CA SER A 106 8.43 -4.79 7.17
C SER A 106 7.35 -5.53 7.97
N PHE A 107 6.12 -5.09 7.86
CA PHE A 107 4.96 -5.80 8.38
C PHE A 107 3.80 -5.66 7.40
N VAL A 108 2.91 -6.67 7.41
CA VAL A 108 1.79 -6.76 6.48
C VAL A 108 0.54 -7.18 7.25
N LEU A 109 -0.58 -6.55 6.92
CA LEU A 109 -1.91 -6.85 7.46
C LEU A 109 -2.84 -7.22 6.32
N ASP A 110 -3.56 -8.34 6.45
CA ASP A 110 -4.74 -8.60 5.61
C ASP A 110 -5.86 -7.62 6.02
N ALA A 111 -6.04 -6.59 5.23
CA ALA A 111 -7.01 -5.54 5.53
C ALA A 111 -8.46 -5.99 5.30
N HIS A 112 -8.69 -7.02 4.48
CA HIS A 112 -10.02 -7.60 4.34
C HIS A 112 -10.43 -8.31 5.64
N GLU A 113 -9.60 -9.21 6.14
CA GLU A 113 -9.81 -9.92 7.40
C GLU A 113 -9.95 -8.95 8.58
N PHE A 114 -9.04 -7.98 8.66
CA PHE A 114 -9.05 -6.97 9.70
C PHE A 114 -10.35 -6.15 9.71
N THR A 115 -10.74 -5.59 8.57
CA THR A 115 -11.94 -4.75 8.51
C THR A 115 -13.23 -5.56 8.70
N ASP A 116 -13.23 -6.85 8.37
CA ASP A 116 -14.36 -7.74 8.67
C ASP A 116 -14.45 -8.10 10.16
N SER A 117 -13.35 -8.04 10.90
CA SER A 117 -13.31 -8.26 12.35
C SER A 117 -13.77 -7.07 13.18
N LEU A 118 -13.87 -5.87 12.59
CA LEU A 118 -14.35 -4.67 13.28
C LEU A 118 -15.83 -4.80 13.65
N ASP A 119 -16.27 -3.99 14.60
CA ASP A 119 -17.71 -3.90 14.92
C ASP A 119 -18.54 -3.36 13.75
N ALA A 120 -19.86 -3.57 13.82
CA ALA A 120 -20.77 -3.24 12.73
C ALA A 120 -20.75 -1.75 12.37
N GLU A 121 -20.67 -0.87 13.36
CA GLU A 121 -20.71 0.57 13.15
C GLU A 121 -19.48 1.06 12.35
N LEU A 122 -18.27 0.59 12.70
CA LEU A 122 -17.07 0.90 11.95
C LEU A 122 -17.11 0.30 10.54
N ARG A 123 -17.55 -0.95 10.40
CA ARG A 123 -17.68 -1.56 9.06
C ARG A 123 -18.62 -0.79 8.15
N ASP A 124 -19.79 -0.39 8.67
CA ASP A 124 -20.79 0.37 7.93
C ASP A 124 -20.25 1.76 7.57
N PHE A 125 -19.53 2.40 8.48
CA PHE A 125 -18.84 3.66 8.22
C PHE A 125 -17.83 3.52 7.06
N LEU A 126 -16.95 2.51 7.11
CA LEU A 126 -15.91 2.30 6.09
C LEU A 126 -16.48 1.98 4.70
N ARG A 127 -17.67 1.36 4.64
CA ARG A 127 -18.37 1.02 3.39
C ARG A 127 -19.30 2.11 2.89
N GLY A 128 -19.85 2.90 3.79
CA GLY A 128 -20.96 3.82 3.49
C GLY A 128 -20.58 5.30 3.44
N THR A 129 -19.43 5.69 4.00
CA THR A 129 -19.09 7.10 4.16
C THR A 129 -17.97 7.51 3.21
N ASP A 130 -18.27 8.51 2.38
CA ASP A 130 -17.26 9.14 1.54
C ASP A 130 -16.38 10.07 2.41
N VAL A 131 -15.06 9.97 2.21
CA VAL A 131 -14.03 10.74 2.89
C VAL A 131 -13.05 11.33 1.87
N ASP A 132 -12.28 12.33 2.27
CA ASP A 132 -11.11 12.76 1.50
C ASP A 132 -9.90 11.92 1.92
N LEU A 133 -9.49 11.00 1.06
CA LEU A 133 -8.37 10.09 1.32
C LEU A 133 -7.01 10.80 1.44
N TYR A 134 -6.91 12.08 1.04
CA TYR A 134 -5.70 12.88 1.10
C TYR A 134 -5.86 14.23 1.82
N GLY A 135 -6.99 14.45 2.47
CA GLY A 135 -7.35 15.76 3.03
C GLY A 135 -6.32 16.34 3.99
N ARG A 136 -5.71 15.51 4.85
CA ARG A 136 -4.63 15.96 5.76
C ARG A 136 -3.34 16.27 5.01
N TRP A 137 -3.03 15.56 3.94
CA TRP A 137 -1.81 15.82 3.16
C TRP A 137 -1.88 17.12 2.37
N ALA A 138 -3.07 17.52 1.91
CA ALA A 138 -3.26 18.81 1.28
C ALA A 138 -2.82 19.95 2.21
N GLN A 139 -3.14 19.85 3.50
CA GLN A 139 -2.77 20.84 4.51
C GLN A 139 -1.27 20.82 4.85
N THR A 140 -0.66 19.64 4.98
CA THR A 140 0.70 19.48 5.50
C THR A 140 1.77 19.54 4.42
N ARG A 141 1.44 19.22 3.17
CA ARG A 141 2.42 19.12 2.06
C ARG A 141 2.22 20.17 0.98
N GLY A 142 1.37 21.17 1.21
CA GLY A 142 1.13 22.26 0.25
C GLY A 142 0.64 21.79 -1.11
N LEU A 143 -0.01 20.65 -1.17
CA LEU A 143 -0.51 20.08 -2.40
C LEU A 143 -1.77 20.81 -2.83
N PRO A 144 -1.99 21.03 -4.16
CA PRO A 144 -3.27 21.48 -4.65
C PRO A 144 -4.34 20.54 -4.14
N ALA A 145 -5.29 21.08 -3.39
CA ALA A 145 -6.35 20.32 -2.75
C ALA A 145 -7.37 19.86 -3.79
N THR A 146 -6.99 18.89 -4.63
CA THR A 146 -8.00 18.11 -5.33
C THR A 146 -8.33 16.94 -4.41
N PRO A 147 -9.48 16.98 -3.73
CA PRO A 147 -9.84 15.94 -2.80
C PRO A 147 -9.93 14.59 -3.51
N ARG A 148 -9.39 13.54 -2.92
CA ARG A 148 -9.70 12.17 -3.33
C ARG A 148 -10.91 11.70 -2.55
N VAL A 149 -12.07 11.95 -3.09
CA VAL A 149 -13.32 11.47 -2.53
C VAL A 149 -13.47 9.98 -2.82
N GLY A 150 -13.71 9.20 -1.81
CA GLY A 150 -13.94 7.77 -1.90
C GLY A 150 -14.19 7.16 -0.53
N ARG A 151 -14.48 5.87 -0.51
CA ARG A 151 -14.69 5.10 0.72
C ARG A 151 -13.45 4.28 1.05
N HIS A 152 -13.32 3.88 2.27
CA HIS A 152 -12.26 2.95 2.66
C HIS A 152 -12.47 1.57 2.01
N ILE A 153 -13.73 1.12 1.89
CA ILE A 153 -14.07 -0.14 1.25
C ILE A 153 -14.93 0.15 0.02
N GLU A 154 -14.41 -0.23 -1.14
CA GLU A 154 -15.09 -0.15 -2.42
C GLU A 154 -14.95 -1.47 -3.19
N PHE A 155 -15.60 -1.56 -4.33
CA PHE A 155 -15.53 -2.73 -5.19
C PHE A 155 -15.26 -2.29 -6.63
N THR A 156 -14.41 -3.06 -7.33
CA THR A 156 -14.22 -2.88 -8.77
C THR A 156 -15.48 -3.25 -9.53
N ARG A 157 -15.50 -2.96 -10.81
CA ARG A 157 -16.60 -3.40 -11.70
C ARG A 157 -16.75 -4.91 -11.78
N THR A 158 -15.67 -5.66 -11.53
CA THR A 158 -15.65 -7.12 -11.51
C THR A 158 -16.03 -7.70 -10.14
N GLY A 159 -16.29 -6.84 -9.14
CA GLY A 159 -16.67 -7.24 -7.79
C GLY A 159 -15.48 -7.51 -6.85
N ARG A 160 -14.24 -7.25 -7.26
CA ARG A 160 -13.06 -7.36 -6.39
C ARG A 160 -13.09 -6.24 -5.35
N ARG A 161 -12.95 -6.59 -4.08
CA ARG A 161 -12.93 -5.64 -2.97
C ARG A 161 -11.61 -4.86 -2.94
N ILE A 162 -11.72 -3.56 -2.71
CA ILE A 162 -10.60 -2.66 -2.49
C ILE A 162 -10.72 -2.11 -1.07
N THR A 163 -9.66 -2.23 -0.28
CA THR A 163 -9.64 -1.67 1.08
C THR A 163 -8.51 -0.64 1.18
N ARG A 164 -8.88 0.64 1.13
CA ARG A 164 -7.93 1.76 1.10
C ARG A 164 -7.56 2.24 2.49
N ARG A 165 -6.31 2.61 2.65
CA ARG A 165 -5.83 3.34 3.82
C ARG A 165 -4.67 4.25 3.44
N THR A 166 -4.75 5.49 3.90
CA THR A 166 -3.64 6.44 3.95
C THR A 166 -3.64 7.11 5.33
N ASP A 167 -2.53 7.70 5.73
CA ASP A 167 -2.45 8.53 6.93
C ASP A 167 -2.99 9.96 6.72
N GLY A 168 -3.43 10.24 5.48
CA GLY A 168 -3.94 11.53 5.06
C GLY A 168 -5.45 11.71 5.08
N VAL A 169 -6.22 10.72 5.54
CA VAL A 169 -7.68 10.73 5.47
C VAL A 169 -8.28 11.82 6.36
N ALA A 170 -9.28 12.54 5.83
CA ALA A 170 -10.05 13.54 6.55
C ALA A 170 -11.53 13.52 6.15
N ALA A 171 -12.38 14.16 6.94
CA ALA A 171 -13.74 14.47 6.54
C ALA A 171 -13.74 15.35 5.27
N LEU A 172 -14.77 15.22 4.44
CA LEU A 172 -14.94 16.08 3.28
C LEU A 172 -15.09 17.54 3.70
N HIS A 173 -14.58 18.44 2.88
CA HIS A 173 -14.77 19.87 3.11
C HIS A 173 -16.27 20.20 3.16
N ARG A 174 -16.68 20.89 4.24
CA ARG A 174 -18.08 21.27 4.52
C ARG A 174 -19.05 20.08 4.70
N ASP A 175 -18.56 18.91 5.07
CA ASP A 175 -19.45 17.81 5.46
C ASP A 175 -20.25 18.24 6.71
N PRO A 176 -21.58 18.22 6.68
CA PRO A 176 -22.40 18.56 7.84
C PRO A 176 -22.19 17.60 9.02
N ARG A 177 -21.61 16.43 8.79
CA ARG A 177 -21.28 15.40 9.80
C ARG A 177 -19.80 15.39 10.15
N THR A 178 -19.04 16.46 9.90
CA THR A 178 -17.59 16.52 10.09
C THR A 178 -17.14 15.98 11.45
N GLU A 179 -17.82 16.32 12.53
CA GLU A 179 -17.47 15.86 13.89
C GLU A 179 -17.62 14.34 14.01
N HIS A 180 -18.73 13.79 13.54
CA HIS A 180 -18.97 12.35 13.54
C HIS A 180 -17.94 11.61 12.67
N VAL A 181 -17.72 12.08 11.44
CA VAL A 181 -16.74 11.47 10.52
C VAL A 181 -15.34 11.49 11.13
N THR A 182 -14.93 12.61 11.74
CA THR A 182 -13.63 12.72 12.41
C THR A 182 -13.51 11.77 13.60
N ALA A 183 -14.56 11.62 14.40
CA ALA A 183 -14.58 10.67 15.52
C ALA A 183 -14.45 9.22 15.03
N MET A 184 -15.17 8.84 13.97
CA MET A 184 -15.09 7.51 13.37
C MET A 184 -13.70 7.23 12.77
N LEU A 185 -13.10 8.19 12.07
CA LEU A 185 -11.73 8.09 11.56
C LEU A 185 -10.72 7.90 12.70
N SER A 186 -10.85 8.66 13.79
CA SER A 186 -9.96 8.53 14.96
C SER A 186 -10.10 7.17 15.63
N ARG A 187 -11.34 6.65 15.74
CA ARG A 187 -11.59 5.30 16.25
C ARG A 187 -10.99 4.23 15.36
N PHE A 188 -11.14 4.37 14.04
CA PHE A 188 -10.53 3.46 13.07
C PHE A 188 -9.00 3.48 13.15
N ASP A 189 -8.38 4.66 13.24
CA ASP A 189 -6.94 4.81 13.40
C ASP A 189 -6.44 4.11 14.68
N ALA A 190 -7.16 4.23 15.81
CA ALA A 190 -6.83 3.55 17.05
C ALA A 190 -6.85 2.02 16.92
N GLU A 191 -7.85 1.45 16.21
CA GLU A 191 -7.89 0.00 15.94
C GLU A 191 -6.72 -0.45 15.05
N VAL A 192 -6.35 0.32 14.03
CA VAL A 192 -5.20 0.03 13.19
C VAL A 192 -3.89 0.10 13.97
N GLU A 193 -3.71 1.11 14.81
CA GLU A 193 -2.52 1.23 15.67
C GLU A 193 -2.42 0.06 16.66
N ARG A 194 -3.55 -0.39 17.19
CA ARG A 194 -3.60 -1.54 18.10
C ARG A 194 -3.11 -2.81 17.40
N VAL A 195 -3.67 -3.14 16.22
CA VAL A 195 -3.29 -4.35 15.51
C VAL A 195 -1.85 -4.28 14.98
N GLN A 196 -1.40 -3.11 14.53
CA GLN A 196 -0.04 -2.92 14.01
C GLN A 196 1.05 -3.32 15.01
N ARG A 197 0.83 -3.09 16.32
CA ARG A 197 1.81 -3.45 17.35
C ARG A 197 2.10 -4.95 17.41
N ASP A 198 1.08 -5.76 17.16
CA ASP A 198 1.13 -7.22 17.31
C ASP A 198 1.45 -7.96 16.01
N LEU A 199 1.60 -7.24 14.90
CA LEU A 199 1.92 -7.86 13.60
C LEU A 199 3.30 -8.50 13.61
N PRO A 200 3.46 -9.70 13.02
CA PRO A 200 4.76 -10.29 12.76
C PRO A 200 5.66 -9.36 11.93
N ARG A 201 6.92 -9.28 12.32
CA ARG A 201 7.94 -8.50 11.60
C ARG A 201 8.66 -9.37 10.60
N ILE A 202 8.86 -8.83 9.41
CA ILE A 202 9.48 -9.49 8.28
C ILE A 202 10.83 -8.80 8.04
N ARG A 203 11.92 -9.47 8.42
CA ARG A 203 13.23 -8.97 8.01
C ARG A 203 13.51 -9.43 6.59
N LEU A 204 13.55 -8.48 5.68
CA LEU A 204 13.98 -8.71 4.31
C LEU A 204 15.51 -8.68 4.26
N THR A 205 16.08 -9.46 3.36
CA THR A 205 17.50 -9.44 2.98
C THR A 205 17.66 -8.81 1.59
N GLU A 206 18.85 -8.35 1.26
CA GLU A 206 19.12 -7.75 -0.06
C GLU A 206 18.78 -8.74 -1.18
N GLY A 207 18.02 -8.29 -2.17
CA GLY A 207 17.47 -9.13 -3.23
C GLY A 207 16.11 -9.79 -2.91
N ASP A 208 15.62 -9.72 -1.66
CA ASP A 208 14.24 -10.11 -1.36
C ASP A 208 13.24 -9.13 -1.97
N LEU A 209 12.21 -9.65 -2.58
CA LEU A 209 11.11 -8.89 -3.17
C LEU A 209 9.80 -9.20 -2.44
N LEU A 210 9.30 -8.24 -1.67
CA LEU A 210 7.95 -8.30 -1.10
C LEU A 210 6.94 -7.90 -2.17
N VAL A 211 6.00 -8.78 -2.47
CA VAL A 211 4.88 -8.54 -3.38
C VAL A 211 3.58 -8.53 -2.59
N LEU A 212 2.73 -7.56 -2.87
CA LEU A 212 1.48 -7.32 -2.16
C LEU A 212 0.32 -7.17 -3.13
N ASP A 213 -0.80 -7.82 -2.84
CA ASP A 213 -2.13 -7.42 -3.32
C ASP A 213 -2.53 -6.13 -2.58
N ASN A 214 -2.40 -5.02 -3.26
CA ASN A 214 -2.61 -3.68 -2.70
C ASN A 214 -4.09 -3.34 -2.45
N TYR A 215 -5.00 -4.13 -3.00
CA TYR A 215 -6.43 -4.02 -2.71
C TYR A 215 -6.81 -4.75 -1.42
N ARG A 216 -6.05 -5.81 -1.07
CA ARG A 216 -6.30 -6.67 0.07
C ARG A 216 -5.41 -6.34 1.27
N CYS A 217 -4.14 -6.02 1.05
CA CYS A 217 -3.13 -5.91 2.10
C CYS A 217 -2.67 -4.47 2.32
N TRP A 218 -2.52 -4.10 3.59
CA TRP A 218 -1.78 -2.93 4.00
C TRP A 218 -0.40 -3.35 4.48
N HIS A 219 0.57 -2.48 4.24
CA HIS A 219 1.94 -2.73 4.66
C HIS A 219 2.56 -1.52 5.34
N GLY A 220 3.62 -1.79 6.08
CA GLY A 220 4.37 -0.76 6.77
C GLY A 220 5.79 -1.23 7.07
N ARG A 221 6.53 -0.38 7.78
CA ARG A 221 7.93 -0.63 8.13
C ARG A 221 8.28 0.04 9.45
N ASP A 222 8.97 -0.69 10.31
CA ASP A 222 9.52 -0.14 11.56
C ASP A 222 10.58 0.93 11.27
N ALA A 223 10.86 1.78 12.26
CA ALA A 223 11.97 2.72 12.21
C ALA A 223 13.30 1.98 11.98
N HIS A 224 14.28 2.67 11.40
CA HIS A 224 15.59 2.10 11.19
C HIS A 224 16.71 3.12 11.44
N GLU A 225 17.88 2.62 11.80
CA GLU A 225 19.11 3.36 11.91
C GLU A 225 20.06 3.01 10.77
N GLY A 226 20.72 4.01 10.20
CA GLY A 226 21.60 3.89 9.05
C GLY A 226 20.84 3.91 7.71
N ALA A 227 21.59 3.73 6.63
CA ALA A 227 21.06 3.82 5.28
C ALA A 227 20.25 2.58 4.88
N ARG A 228 19.13 2.81 4.20
CA ARG A 228 18.28 1.78 3.61
C ARG A 228 17.83 2.21 2.21
N THR A 229 17.82 1.27 1.28
CA THR A 229 17.38 1.53 -0.10
C THR A 229 16.41 0.44 -0.56
N VAL A 230 15.30 0.85 -1.15
CA VAL A 230 14.34 -0.04 -1.82
C VAL A 230 14.01 0.46 -3.21
N HIS A 231 13.73 -0.47 -4.12
CA HIS A 231 13.09 -0.19 -5.40
C HIS A 231 11.64 -0.61 -5.31
N ILE A 232 10.73 0.26 -5.72
CA ILE A 232 9.28 0.04 -5.64
C ILE A 232 8.70 0.15 -7.04
N GLN A 233 7.90 -0.81 -7.44
CA GLN A 233 7.11 -0.77 -8.66
C GLN A 233 5.68 -1.15 -8.34
N THR A 234 4.75 -0.38 -8.86
CA THR A 234 3.33 -0.71 -8.81
C THR A 234 2.87 -1.21 -10.17
N VAL A 235 1.88 -2.06 -10.18
CA VAL A 235 1.35 -2.66 -11.41
C VAL A 235 -0.18 -2.68 -11.40
N ARG A 236 -0.75 -2.82 -12.58
CA ARG A 236 -2.18 -3.11 -12.79
C ARG A 236 -2.33 -4.41 -13.54
N THR A 237 -3.29 -5.20 -13.09
CA THR A 237 -3.71 -6.42 -13.76
C THR A 237 -5.13 -6.29 -14.33
N ASP A 238 -5.64 -7.33 -14.97
CA ASP A 238 -7.01 -7.41 -15.50
C ASP A 238 -8.08 -7.23 -14.44
N ASP A 239 -7.73 -7.53 -13.19
CA ASP A 239 -8.66 -7.50 -12.05
C ASP A 239 -8.71 -6.14 -11.34
N ALA A 240 -7.98 -5.14 -11.85
CA ALA A 240 -7.93 -3.79 -11.26
C ALA A 240 -9.16 -2.93 -11.61
#